data_36c6a99573f602577e14606fdf3ba88b
#
_entry.id   36c6a99573f602577e14606fdf3ba88b
#
_cell.length_a   1.000
_cell.length_b   1.000
_cell.length_c   1.000
_cell.angle_alpha   90.00
_cell.angle_beta   90.00
_cell.angle_gamma   90.00
#
_symmetry.space_group_name_H-M   'P 1'
#
loop_
_entity.id
_entity.type
_entity.pdbx_description
1 polymer ?
#
loop_
_entity_poly.entity_id
_entity_poly.type
_entity_poly.pdbx_seq_one_letter_code
_entity_poly.pdbx_strand_id
1 'polypeptide(L)'
;MSSTGVAAPAARPARRRVLLPAGWPVLALFALFPLWWFLGLAALIWVLLAVPMLVWLLLRGSSVRVPKGFGLWAAFLFWMLLSGTQLDEARRLYAFSYRALLYFASTVMFLYVYNLPRSAMPARKVVLALTIFWAVVICLGFVALVIPNARFTTPAALLLPGSIGSNPFVQDLFDAKLAQVQDFIGYELPRPAAPFTYTNEWGGAVGLLTPMALAGLGMLRSYLARNVIRLLLVASLVPIVISSNRGLWVGLGVGLVYAAVRVALRGNARALFAIVGFLALVAGLVTLTPLEKYVSDRLANQHSNERRESLGEQAVQGTLDAPLFGHGGPRESQETPNAPEIGTHGHVYLVAFSHGIPGIAFFLGWWLLALVRTSRGATGPPLWCHVVLLVGMLEFFYYDMMPTQLHLMMVVAALAWRELEAAEAAERETAVDETAEAPPLLVR
;
A
#
# COMPACT_ATOMS: atom_id res chain seq x y z
N MET A 1 -14.67 5.52 74.43
CA MET A 1 -15.10 6.32 73.27
C MET A 1 -14.03 6.16 72.20
N SER A 2 -14.27 5.25 71.24
CA SER A 2 -13.31 4.91 70.19
C SER A 2 -13.80 5.61 68.90
N SER A 3 -13.05 6.62 68.43
CA SER A 3 -13.37 7.36 67.21
C SER A 3 -12.82 6.57 66.00
N THR A 4 -13.72 5.94 65.29
CA THR A 4 -13.42 5.36 63.96
C THR A 4 -13.25 6.48 62.96
N GLY A 5 -11.99 6.78 62.60
CA GLY A 5 -11.66 7.68 61.48
C GLY A 5 -12.06 7.08 60.14
N VAL A 6 -13.06 7.69 59.51
CA VAL A 6 -13.45 7.37 58.12
C VAL A 6 -12.39 7.94 57.19
N ALA A 7 -11.60 7.07 56.56
CA ALA A 7 -10.64 7.47 55.53
C ALA A 7 -11.37 8.06 54.31
N ALA A 8 -11.03 9.28 53.92
CA ALA A 8 -11.55 9.93 52.72
C ALA A 8 -11.17 9.12 51.46
N PRO A 9 -12.09 8.97 50.51
CA PRO A 9 -11.79 8.23 49.27
C PRO A 9 -10.70 8.96 48.47
N ALA A 10 -9.64 8.22 48.09
CA ALA A 10 -8.54 8.73 47.27
C ALA A 10 -9.09 9.34 45.98
N ALA A 11 -8.74 10.59 45.70
CA ALA A 11 -9.14 11.31 44.51
C ALA A 11 -8.67 10.54 43.27
N ARG A 12 -9.60 10.12 42.44
CA ARG A 12 -9.29 9.49 41.14
C ARG A 12 -8.49 10.47 40.31
N PRO A 13 -7.32 10.07 39.75
CA PRO A 13 -6.52 10.96 38.93
C PRO A 13 -7.36 11.48 37.76
N ALA A 14 -7.37 12.79 37.56
CA ALA A 14 -8.10 13.46 36.50
C ALA A 14 -7.65 12.84 35.14
N ARG A 15 -8.54 12.15 34.47
CA ARG A 15 -8.29 11.66 33.08
C ARG A 15 -8.01 12.88 32.21
N ARG A 16 -6.76 13.12 31.86
CA ARG A 16 -6.40 14.08 30.83
C ARG A 16 -7.25 13.74 29.59
N ARG A 17 -8.13 14.67 29.20
CA ARG A 17 -8.89 14.55 27.93
C ARG A 17 -7.87 14.59 26.81
N VAL A 18 -7.53 13.43 26.28
CA VAL A 18 -6.76 13.33 25.04
C VAL A 18 -7.71 13.77 23.94
N LEU A 19 -7.45 14.92 23.31
CA LEU A 19 -8.29 15.54 22.28
C LEU A 19 -8.46 14.62 21.05
N LEU A 20 -7.43 13.85 20.71
CA LEU A 20 -7.44 12.93 19.57
C LEU A 20 -7.05 11.52 20.02
N PRO A 21 -7.79 10.46 19.60
CA PRO A 21 -7.48 9.08 19.97
C PRO A 21 -6.16 8.65 19.32
N ALA A 22 -5.38 7.83 20.04
CA ALA A 22 -4.19 7.22 19.43
C ALA A 22 -4.62 6.45 18.16
N GLY A 23 -3.84 6.59 17.07
CA GLY A 23 -4.16 6.02 15.75
C GLY A 23 -4.89 6.98 14.81
N TRP A 24 -5.29 8.18 15.26
CA TRP A 24 -5.97 9.16 14.39
C TRP A 24 -5.20 9.48 13.09
N PRO A 25 -3.84 9.58 13.04
CA PRO A 25 -3.17 9.95 11.80
C PRO A 25 -3.36 8.88 10.71
N VAL A 26 -3.32 7.59 11.08
CA VAL A 26 -3.57 6.48 10.13
C VAL A 26 -5.00 6.52 9.62
N LEU A 27 -5.97 6.75 10.52
CA LEU A 27 -7.38 6.82 10.12
C LEU A 27 -7.65 8.05 9.24
N ALA A 28 -7.08 9.21 9.59
CA ALA A 28 -7.20 10.42 8.80
C ALA A 28 -6.55 10.29 7.42
N LEU A 29 -5.41 9.61 7.34
CA LEU A 29 -4.72 9.36 6.07
C LEU A 29 -5.63 8.66 5.07
N PHE A 30 -6.22 7.53 5.45
CA PHE A 30 -6.99 6.70 4.52
C PHE A 30 -8.45 7.15 4.39
N ALA A 31 -9.13 7.45 5.49
CA ALA A 31 -10.55 7.81 5.45
C ALA A 31 -10.81 9.20 4.85
N LEU A 32 -9.85 10.12 4.96
CA LEU A 32 -9.95 11.48 4.42
C LEU A 32 -9.11 11.66 3.14
N PHE A 33 -8.66 10.58 2.49
CA PHE A 33 -7.82 10.70 1.30
C PHE A 33 -8.46 11.54 0.18
N PRO A 34 -9.77 11.48 -0.09
CA PRO A 34 -10.42 12.37 -1.05
C PRO A 34 -10.26 13.85 -0.72
N LEU A 35 -10.29 14.21 0.57
CA LEU A 35 -10.07 15.59 1.02
C LEU A 35 -8.62 16.01 0.75
N TRP A 36 -7.65 15.14 1.04
CA TRP A 36 -6.24 15.42 0.77
C TRP A 36 -5.98 15.62 -0.72
N TRP A 37 -6.59 14.76 -1.55
CA TRP A 37 -6.52 14.91 -3.00
C TRP A 37 -7.17 16.22 -3.47
N PHE A 38 -8.38 16.54 -3.00
CA PHE A 38 -9.06 17.80 -3.34
C PHE A 38 -8.23 19.02 -2.95
N LEU A 39 -7.56 18.98 -1.82
CA LEU A 39 -6.67 20.05 -1.36
C LEU A 39 -5.33 20.11 -2.13
N GLY A 40 -4.99 19.13 -2.97
CA GLY A 40 -3.70 19.03 -3.66
C GLY A 40 -2.57 18.47 -2.79
N LEU A 41 -2.90 17.77 -1.72
CA LEU A 41 -1.93 17.23 -0.77
C LEU A 41 -1.70 15.73 -0.96
N ALA A 42 -2.31 15.08 -1.97
CA ALA A 42 -2.25 13.62 -2.14
C ALA A 42 -0.83 13.05 -2.16
N ALA A 43 0.11 13.73 -2.79
CA ALA A 43 1.53 13.32 -2.83
C ALA A 43 2.29 13.61 -1.52
N LEU A 44 1.90 14.65 -0.78
CA LEU A 44 2.61 15.12 0.41
C LEU A 44 2.06 14.59 1.73
N ILE A 45 0.78 14.19 1.76
CA ILE A 45 0.09 13.81 2.98
C ILE A 45 0.76 12.65 3.73
N TRP A 46 1.43 11.78 3.01
CA TRP A 46 2.20 10.65 3.55
C TRP A 46 3.30 11.13 4.50
N VAL A 47 4.06 12.13 4.08
CA VAL A 47 5.11 12.76 4.89
C VAL A 47 4.49 13.60 6.01
N LEU A 48 3.47 14.41 5.70
CA LEU A 48 2.84 15.30 6.67
C LEU A 48 2.23 14.52 7.85
N LEU A 49 1.51 13.43 7.60
CA LEU A 49 0.93 12.61 8.67
C LEU A 49 1.95 11.66 9.32
N ALA A 50 3.10 11.41 8.71
CA ALA A 50 4.20 10.74 9.40
C ALA A 50 4.81 11.59 10.53
N VAL A 51 4.73 12.94 10.46
CA VAL A 51 5.26 13.83 11.51
C VAL A 51 4.61 13.56 12.88
N PRO A 52 3.28 13.63 13.07
CA PRO A 52 2.67 13.34 14.36
C PRO A 52 2.89 11.87 14.81
N MET A 53 3.04 10.92 13.86
CA MET A 53 3.40 9.53 14.19
C MET A 53 4.83 9.45 14.72
N LEU A 54 5.78 10.16 14.10
CA LEU A 54 7.17 10.24 14.55
C LEU A 54 7.27 10.89 15.94
N VAL A 55 6.58 12.01 16.15
CA VAL A 55 6.53 12.65 17.48
C VAL A 55 6.03 11.67 18.54
N TRP A 56 4.98 10.90 18.25
CA TRP A 56 4.46 9.90 19.17
C TRP A 56 5.48 8.78 19.46
N LEU A 57 6.25 8.33 18.46
CA LEU A 57 7.33 7.35 18.63
C LEU A 57 8.46 7.93 19.49
N LEU A 58 8.91 9.15 19.19
CA LEU A 58 10.00 9.81 19.92
C LEU A 58 9.64 10.01 21.40
N LEU A 59 8.39 10.38 21.70
CA LEU A 59 7.90 10.52 23.08
C LEU A 59 7.88 9.19 23.86
N ARG A 60 7.92 8.05 23.17
CA ARG A 60 8.03 6.71 23.78
C ARG A 60 9.47 6.26 24.00
N GLY A 61 10.42 6.85 23.32
CA GLY A 61 11.85 6.58 23.52
C GLY A 61 12.19 5.09 23.47
N SER A 62 12.84 4.58 24.49
CA SER A 62 13.29 3.19 24.60
C SER A 62 12.15 2.14 24.65
N SER A 63 10.90 2.55 24.85
CA SER A 63 9.75 1.62 24.83
C SER A 63 9.26 1.27 23.42
N VAL A 64 9.83 1.86 22.37
CA VAL A 64 9.53 1.52 20.99
C VAL A 64 10.10 0.15 20.65
N ARG A 65 9.21 -0.78 20.29
CA ARG A 65 9.59 -2.11 19.85
C ARG A 65 9.90 -2.12 18.35
N VAL A 66 10.90 -2.90 17.99
CA VAL A 66 11.29 -3.11 16.59
C VAL A 66 11.19 -4.60 16.31
N PRO A 67 10.49 -5.06 15.25
CA PRO A 67 10.33 -6.48 15.00
C PRO A 67 11.64 -7.13 14.57
N LYS A 68 11.75 -8.44 14.82
CA LYS A 68 12.91 -9.23 14.38
C LYS A 68 13.04 -9.17 12.85
N GLY A 69 14.27 -8.92 12.37
CA GLY A 69 14.56 -8.80 10.94
C GLY A 69 14.40 -7.40 10.36
N PHE A 70 13.92 -6.41 11.13
CA PHE A 70 13.84 -5.01 10.69
C PHE A 70 15.20 -4.42 10.29
N GLY A 71 16.28 -5.03 10.74
CA GLY A 71 17.65 -4.68 10.34
C GLY A 71 17.88 -4.69 8.82
N LEU A 72 17.16 -5.55 8.05
CA LEU A 72 17.22 -5.54 6.59
C LEU A 72 16.67 -4.22 6.01
N TRP A 73 15.54 -3.74 6.55
CA TRP A 73 14.98 -2.45 6.14
C TRP A 73 15.87 -1.28 6.55
N ALA A 74 16.41 -1.31 7.77
CA ALA A 74 17.35 -0.30 8.23
C ALA A 74 18.64 -0.28 7.39
N ALA A 75 19.16 -1.45 7.02
CA ALA A 75 20.30 -1.57 6.11
C ALA A 75 19.98 -1.02 4.72
N PHE A 76 18.76 -1.26 4.20
CA PHE A 76 18.31 -0.64 2.95
C PHE A 76 18.31 0.89 3.05
N LEU A 77 17.71 1.46 4.11
CA LEU A 77 17.69 2.93 4.29
C LEU A 77 19.08 3.52 4.39
N PHE A 78 19.96 2.88 5.14
CA PHE A 78 21.36 3.31 5.26
C PHE A 78 22.08 3.26 3.91
N TRP A 79 21.92 2.16 3.16
CA TRP A 79 22.54 2.00 1.84
C TRP A 79 21.98 2.99 0.82
N MET A 80 20.67 3.22 0.84
CA MET A 80 20.02 4.24 0.03
C MET A 80 20.59 5.63 0.27
N LEU A 81 20.84 6.00 1.53
CA LEU A 81 21.48 7.29 1.85
C LEU A 81 22.91 7.36 1.32
N LEU A 82 23.70 6.28 1.43
CA LEU A 82 25.05 6.22 0.87
C LEU A 82 25.05 6.35 -0.66
N SER A 83 24.05 5.78 -1.34
CA SER A 83 23.92 5.91 -2.80
C SER A 83 23.69 7.36 -3.26
N GLY A 84 23.23 8.24 -2.37
CA GLY A 84 23.12 9.67 -2.64
C GLY A 84 24.45 10.34 -3.00
N THR A 85 25.61 9.73 -2.64
CA THR A 85 26.93 10.19 -3.06
C THR A 85 27.19 10.04 -4.56
N GLN A 86 26.35 9.27 -5.26
CA GLN A 86 26.46 9.04 -6.72
C GLN A 86 25.63 10.04 -7.54
N LEU A 87 25.02 11.03 -6.89
CA LEU A 87 24.29 12.08 -7.60
C LEU A 87 25.29 13.03 -8.28
N ASP A 88 25.14 13.16 -9.60
CA ASP A 88 25.99 13.94 -10.48
C ASP A 88 25.47 15.35 -10.73
N GLU A 89 24.17 15.61 -10.46
CA GLU A 89 23.53 16.90 -10.68
C GLU A 89 22.73 17.37 -9.46
N ALA A 90 22.83 18.65 -9.11
CA ALA A 90 22.09 19.23 -7.98
C ALA A 90 20.56 19.12 -8.14
N ARG A 91 20.04 19.17 -9.37
CA ARG A 91 18.58 19.00 -9.61
C ARG A 91 18.06 17.62 -9.16
N ARG A 92 18.88 16.57 -9.28
CA ARG A 92 18.54 15.20 -8.88
C ARG A 92 18.48 15.03 -7.36
N LEU A 93 19.14 15.91 -6.61
CA LEU A 93 19.07 15.92 -5.15
C LEU A 93 17.63 16.14 -4.64
N TYR A 94 16.82 16.98 -5.31
CA TYR A 94 15.42 17.20 -4.91
C TYR A 94 14.59 15.92 -5.04
N ALA A 95 14.71 15.23 -6.18
CA ALA A 95 13.99 13.96 -6.42
C ALA A 95 14.45 12.85 -5.46
N PHE A 96 15.78 12.76 -5.22
CA PHE A 96 16.35 11.84 -4.24
C PHE A 96 15.82 12.11 -2.83
N SER A 97 15.86 13.39 -2.40
CA SER A 97 15.39 13.79 -1.07
C SER A 97 13.90 13.49 -0.87
N TYR A 98 13.07 13.74 -1.88
CA TYR A 98 11.64 13.42 -1.82
C TYR A 98 11.41 11.91 -1.68
N ARG A 99 12.10 11.06 -2.47
CA ARG A 99 12.02 9.60 -2.34
C ARG A 99 12.53 9.13 -0.98
N ALA A 100 13.63 9.68 -0.49
CA ALA A 100 14.14 9.37 0.84
C ALA A 100 13.12 9.70 1.93
N LEU A 101 12.48 10.88 1.87
CA LEU A 101 11.41 11.26 2.80
C LEU A 101 10.24 10.29 2.76
N LEU A 102 9.86 9.79 1.59
CA LEU A 102 8.79 8.77 1.46
C LEU A 102 9.20 7.43 2.10
N TYR A 103 10.44 6.96 1.91
CA TYR A 103 10.93 5.77 2.60
C TYR A 103 10.97 5.95 4.12
N PHE A 104 11.42 7.10 4.62
CA PHE A 104 11.37 7.40 6.05
C PHE A 104 9.93 7.52 6.57
N ALA A 105 9.04 8.15 5.84
CA ALA A 105 7.63 8.24 6.21
C ALA A 105 6.99 6.85 6.30
N SER A 106 7.25 5.97 5.33
CA SER A 106 6.77 4.59 5.35
C SER A 106 7.32 3.80 6.54
N THR A 107 8.58 4.02 6.90
CA THR A 107 9.22 3.45 8.10
C THR A 107 8.53 3.91 9.39
N VAL A 108 8.29 5.20 9.50
CA VAL A 108 7.57 5.79 10.65
C VAL A 108 6.16 5.20 10.77
N MET A 109 5.43 5.07 9.65
CA MET A 109 4.10 4.49 9.63
C MET A 109 4.12 3.02 10.06
N PHE A 110 5.09 2.23 9.57
CA PHE A 110 5.27 0.85 10.00
C PHE A 110 5.48 0.76 11.51
N LEU A 111 6.49 1.45 12.04
CA LEU A 111 6.82 1.42 13.46
C LEU A 111 5.67 1.95 14.33
N TYR A 112 4.97 2.98 13.86
CA TYR A 112 3.84 3.54 14.57
C TYR A 112 2.70 2.52 14.70
N VAL A 113 2.24 1.92 13.59
CA VAL A 113 1.15 0.93 13.59
C VAL A 113 1.54 -0.33 14.39
N TYR A 114 2.78 -0.77 14.27
CA TYR A 114 3.30 -1.92 14.99
C TYR A 114 3.31 -1.70 16.52
N ASN A 115 3.62 -0.48 16.99
CA ASN A 115 3.71 -0.14 18.40
C ASN A 115 2.39 0.34 19.02
N LEU A 116 1.35 0.61 18.21
CA LEU A 116 0.04 1.01 18.74
C LEU A 116 -0.63 -0.15 19.48
N PRO A 117 -1.09 0.07 20.74
CA PRO A 117 -1.85 -0.94 21.46
C PRO A 117 -3.11 -1.36 20.69
N ARG A 118 -3.42 -2.67 20.68
CA ARG A 118 -4.63 -3.21 20.03
C ARG A 118 -5.92 -2.59 20.57
N SER A 119 -5.95 -2.22 21.86
CA SER A 119 -7.06 -1.50 22.49
C SER A 119 -7.27 -0.09 21.93
N ALA A 120 -6.19 0.63 21.61
CA ALA A 120 -6.26 1.97 21.03
C ALA A 120 -6.61 1.93 19.54
N MET A 121 -5.99 1.00 18.79
CA MET A 121 -6.21 0.83 17.36
C MET A 121 -6.39 -0.66 17.01
N PRO A 122 -7.59 -1.22 17.22
CA PRO A 122 -7.88 -2.60 16.82
C PRO A 122 -7.79 -2.76 15.31
N ALA A 123 -7.38 -3.96 14.85
CA ALA A 123 -7.23 -4.28 13.41
C ALA A 123 -8.47 -3.90 12.59
N ARG A 124 -9.67 -4.09 13.17
CA ARG A 124 -10.93 -3.72 12.54
C ARG A 124 -10.98 -2.26 12.09
N LYS A 125 -10.45 -1.30 12.89
CA LYS A 125 -10.47 0.12 12.51
C LYS A 125 -9.59 0.40 11.30
N VAL A 126 -8.41 -0.22 11.23
CA VAL A 126 -7.48 -0.07 10.11
C VAL A 126 -8.08 -0.67 8.85
N VAL A 127 -8.56 -1.92 8.93
CA VAL A 127 -9.18 -2.61 7.78
C VAL A 127 -10.40 -1.84 7.25
N LEU A 128 -11.25 -1.30 8.13
CA LEU A 128 -12.40 -0.51 7.69
C LEU A 128 -11.99 0.84 7.08
N ALA A 129 -10.94 1.49 7.58
CA ALA A 129 -10.41 2.71 6.95
C ALA A 129 -9.88 2.42 5.55
N LEU A 130 -9.15 1.31 5.35
CA LEU A 130 -8.70 0.86 4.04
C LEU A 130 -9.87 0.45 3.12
N THR A 131 -10.93 -0.14 3.68
CA THR A 131 -12.16 -0.46 2.93
C THR A 131 -12.87 0.81 2.44
N ILE A 132 -12.93 1.84 3.28
CA ILE A 132 -13.48 3.15 2.89
C ILE A 132 -12.62 3.78 1.80
N PHE A 133 -11.30 3.75 1.96
CA PHE A 133 -10.38 4.26 0.95
C PHE A 133 -10.55 3.53 -0.39
N TRP A 134 -10.65 2.19 -0.38
CA TRP A 134 -10.96 1.41 -1.56
C TRP A 134 -12.27 1.86 -2.23
N ALA A 135 -13.34 1.99 -1.44
CA ALA A 135 -14.64 2.39 -1.96
C ALA A 135 -14.58 3.76 -2.65
N VAL A 136 -13.85 4.71 -2.06
CA VAL A 136 -13.63 6.04 -2.65
C VAL A 136 -12.85 5.95 -3.96
N VAL A 137 -11.76 5.17 -4.00
CA VAL A 137 -10.96 4.99 -5.22
C VAL A 137 -11.81 4.40 -6.35
N ILE A 138 -12.68 3.43 -6.05
CA ILE A 138 -13.59 2.85 -7.04
C ILE A 138 -14.67 3.85 -7.48
N CYS A 139 -15.29 4.57 -6.55
CA CYS A 139 -16.28 5.60 -6.89
C CYS A 139 -15.69 6.69 -7.78
N LEU A 140 -14.51 7.19 -7.45
CA LEU A 140 -13.79 8.16 -8.29
C LEU A 140 -13.39 7.56 -9.64
N GLY A 141 -13.09 6.26 -9.69
CA GLY A 141 -12.91 5.54 -10.94
C GLY A 141 -14.13 5.58 -11.85
N PHE A 142 -15.34 5.43 -11.33
CA PHE A 142 -16.57 5.62 -12.11
C PHE A 142 -16.77 7.05 -12.54
N VAL A 143 -16.54 8.03 -11.66
CA VAL A 143 -16.61 9.45 -12.01
C VAL A 143 -15.63 9.78 -13.14
N ALA A 144 -14.43 9.22 -13.10
CA ALA A 144 -13.43 9.37 -14.16
C ALA A 144 -13.89 8.85 -15.52
N LEU A 145 -14.71 7.80 -15.57
CA LEU A 145 -15.28 7.28 -16.82
C LEU A 145 -16.42 8.15 -17.37
N VAL A 146 -17.15 8.83 -16.49
CA VAL A 146 -18.30 9.69 -16.89
C VAL A 146 -17.84 11.08 -17.35
N ILE A 147 -16.88 11.67 -16.66
CA ILE A 147 -16.37 13.02 -16.93
C ILE A 147 -14.82 13.04 -17.01
N PRO A 148 -14.22 12.32 -17.98
CA PRO A 148 -12.79 12.04 -18.02
C PRO A 148 -11.91 13.30 -18.12
N ASN A 149 -12.40 14.34 -18.75
CA ASN A 149 -11.65 15.57 -19.00
C ASN A 149 -11.73 16.59 -17.85
N ALA A 150 -12.45 16.24 -16.76
CA ALA A 150 -12.57 17.14 -15.63
C ALA A 150 -11.23 17.31 -14.91
N ARG A 151 -10.85 18.57 -14.76
CA ARG A 151 -9.64 19.02 -14.05
C ARG A 151 -9.99 20.22 -13.21
N PHE A 152 -9.28 20.40 -12.10
CA PHE A 152 -9.40 21.62 -11.30
C PHE A 152 -8.07 21.98 -10.64
N THR A 153 -7.84 23.29 -10.48
CA THR A 153 -6.69 23.80 -9.75
C THR A 153 -6.93 23.61 -8.26
N THR A 154 -6.06 22.87 -7.61
CA THR A 154 -6.20 22.58 -6.19
C THR A 154 -5.85 23.78 -5.31
N PRO A 155 -6.40 23.89 -4.09
CA PRO A 155 -6.03 24.94 -3.15
C PRO A 155 -4.53 25.04 -2.87
N ALA A 156 -3.83 23.89 -2.79
CA ALA A 156 -2.39 23.88 -2.60
C ALA A 156 -1.62 24.45 -3.81
N ALA A 157 -2.09 24.18 -5.04
CA ALA A 157 -1.51 24.74 -6.25
C ALA A 157 -1.58 26.28 -6.27
N LEU A 158 -2.67 26.86 -5.75
CA LEU A 158 -2.85 28.32 -5.68
C LEU A 158 -1.88 28.99 -4.69
N LEU A 159 -1.35 28.25 -3.73
CA LEU A 159 -0.41 28.75 -2.72
C LEU A 159 1.06 28.61 -3.14
N LEU A 160 1.35 27.91 -4.26
CA LEU A 160 2.70 27.72 -4.74
C LEU A 160 3.28 29.04 -5.31
N PRO A 161 4.52 29.40 -4.94
CA PRO A 161 5.25 30.48 -5.61
C PRO A 161 5.38 30.19 -7.12
N GLY A 162 5.20 31.21 -7.97
CA GLY A 162 5.22 31.04 -9.42
C GLY A 162 6.49 30.38 -9.97
N SER A 163 7.63 30.61 -9.31
CA SER A 163 8.92 29.98 -9.66
C SER A 163 8.93 28.45 -9.44
N ILE A 164 8.15 27.95 -8.51
CA ILE A 164 8.01 26.51 -8.20
C ILE A 164 6.85 25.94 -9.01
N GLY A 165 5.72 26.66 -9.09
CA GLY A 165 4.51 26.23 -9.78
C GLY A 165 4.68 26.13 -11.31
N SER A 166 5.71 26.74 -11.90
CA SER A 166 6.01 26.59 -13.34
C SER A 166 6.74 25.29 -13.69
N ASN A 167 7.24 24.55 -12.71
CA ASN A 167 7.92 23.27 -12.94
C ASN A 167 6.90 22.20 -13.33
N PRO A 168 7.04 21.49 -14.48
CA PRO A 168 6.08 20.47 -14.93
C PRO A 168 5.87 19.34 -13.94
N PHE A 169 6.91 18.90 -13.27
CA PHE A 169 6.83 17.85 -12.24
C PHE A 169 5.97 18.31 -11.05
N VAL A 170 6.14 19.57 -10.62
CA VAL A 170 5.35 20.14 -9.54
C VAL A 170 3.90 20.31 -9.98
N GLN A 171 3.66 20.75 -11.21
CA GLN A 171 2.30 20.87 -11.77
C GLN A 171 1.58 19.52 -11.73
N ASP A 172 2.23 18.44 -12.18
CA ASP A 172 1.64 17.09 -12.15
C ASP A 172 1.28 16.61 -10.74
N LEU A 173 2.08 16.98 -9.72
CA LEU A 173 1.81 16.62 -8.32
C LEU A 173 0.59 17.34 -7.73
N PHE A 174 0.29 18.55 -8.21
CA PHE A 174 -0.78 19.40 -7.68
C PHE A 174 -1.98 19.51 -8.63
N ASP A 175 -1.88 18.96 -9.86
CA ASP A 175 -2.99 18.95 -10.83
C ASP A 175 -3.98 17.83 -10.48
N ALA A 176 -5.20 18.22 -10.15
CA ALA A 176 -6.26 17.27 -9.88
C ALA A 176 -7.01 16.94 -11.16
N LYS A 177 -6.73 15.77 -11.72
CA LYS A 177 -7.40 15.19 -12.89
C LYS A 177 -8.11 13.89 -12.51
N LEU A 178 -9.25 13.62 -13.16
CA LEU A 178 -10.01 12.40 -12.90
C LEU A 178 -9.47 11.20 -13.69
N ALA A 179 -9.07 11.41 -14.94
CA ALA A 179 -8.57 10.36 -15.81
C ALA A 179 -7.29 10.79 -16.55
N GLN A 180 -6.51 9.81 -16.96
CA GLN A 180 -5.52 9.97 -18.03
C GLN A 180 -6.17 9.54 -19.35
N VAL A 181 -6.34 10.50 -20.26
CA VAL A 181 -6.82 10.21 -21.61
C VAL A 181 -5.59 10.02 -22.50
N GLN A 182 -5.42 8.85 -23.04
CA GLN A 182 -4.24 8.47 -23.84
C GLN A 182 -4.68 7.62 -25.05
N ASP A 183 -4.14 7.95 -26.20
CA ASP A 183 -4.20 7.08 -27.39
C ASP A 183 -3.03 6.10 -27.35
N PHE A 184 -3.27 4.89 -26.86
CA PHE A 184 -2.25 3.83 -26.80
C PHE A 184 -2.76 2.49 -27.37
N ILE A 185 -4.00 2.45 -27.84
CA ILE A 185 -4.65 1.31 -28.50
C ILE A 185 -5.31 1.69 -29.82
N GLY A 186 -4.91 2.82 -30.42
CA GLY A 186 -5.45 3.33 -31.68
C GLY A 186 -6.66 4.24 -31.55
N TYR A 187 -7.08 4.55 -30.30
CA TYR A 187 -8.11 5.56 -29.98
C TYR A 187 -7.92 6.09 -28.56
N GLU A 188 -8.48 7.26 -28.30
CA GLU A 188 -8.44 7.85 -26.95
C GLU A 188 -9.24 7.03 -25.96
N LEU A 189 -8.58 6.57 -24.91
CA LEU A 189 -9.21 5.82 -23.82
C LEU A 189 -9.06 6.59 -22.50
N PRO A 190 -10.18 6.97 -21.85
CA PRO A 190 -10.14 7.54 -20.52
C PRO A 190 -9.85 6.44 -19.50
N ARG A 191 -8.69 6.52 -18.86
CA ARG A 191 -8.25 5.58 -17.83
C ARG A 191 -8.33 6.23 -16.46
N PRO A 192 -9.03 5.64 -15.46
CA PRO A 192 -9.13 6.19 -14.12
C PRO A 192 -7.75 6.52 -13.52
N ALA A 193 -7.63 7.70 -12.91
CA ALA A 193 -6.44 8.14 -12.19
C ALA A 193 -6.78 8.64 -10.77
N ALA A 194 -7.87 9.41 -10.62
CA ALA A 194 -8.25 9.96 -9.32
C ALA A 194 -8.50 8.87 -8.25
N PRO A 195 -8.06 9.11 -7.02
CA PRO A 195 -7.49 10.32 -6.43
C PRO A 195 -5.94 10.38 -6.49
N PHE A 196 -5.35 9.83 -7.51
CA PHE A 196 -3.90 9.78 -7.73
C PHE A 196 -3.50 10.56 -8.97
N THR A 197 -2.19 10.74 -9.16
CA THR A 197 -1.64 11.43 -10.32
C THR A 197 -1.74 10.59 -11.60
N TYR A 198 -1.54 9.28 -11.48
CA TYR A 198 -1.42 8.38 -12.64
C TYR A 198 -2.35 7.16 -12.54
N THR A 199 -2.80 6.67 -13.70
CA THR A 199 -3.64 5.46 -13.78
C THR A 199 -2.91 4.20 -13.28
N ASN A 200 -1.58 4.13 -13.38
CA ASN A 200 -0.82 3.01 -12.85
C ASN A 200 -0.83 3.00 -11.31
N GLU A 201 -0.79 4.17 -10.69
CA GLU A 201 -0.93 4.32 -9.24
C GLU A 201 -2.35 3.91 -8.78
N TRP A 202 -3.39 4.34 -9.54
CA TRP A 202 -4.77 3.89 -9.32
C TRP A 202 -4.87 2.37 -9.38
N GLY A 203 -4.28 1.74 -10.41
CA GLY A 203 -4.30 0.29 -10.58
C GLY A 203 -3.61 -0.46 -9.44
N GLY A 204 -2.40 -0.05 -9.06
CA GLY A 204 -1.69 -0.66 -7.95
C GLY A 204 -2.41 -0.47 -6.61
N ALA A 205 -2.98 0.74 -6.37
CA ALA A 205 -3.79 0.98 -5.18
C ALA A 205 -5.02 0.06 -5.12
N VAL A 206 -5.74 -0.12 -6.23
CA VAL A 206 -6.89 -1.04 -6.32
C VAL A 206 -6.46 -2.48 -6.07
N GLY A 207 -5.32 -2.92 -6.64
CA GLY A 207 -4.74 -4.24 -6.41
C GLY A 207 -4.51 -4.55 -4.93
N LEU A 208 -3.94 -3.61 -4.19
CA LEU A 208 -3.65 -3.76 -2.76
C LEU A 208 -4.89 -3.55 -1.86
N LEU A 209 -5.79 -2.66 -2.23
CA LEU A 209 -6.96 -2.31 -1.41
C LEU A 209 -8.11 -3.32 -1.55
N THR A 210 -8.25 -4.00 -2.70
CA THR A 210 -9.33 -4.98 -2.91
C THR A 210 -9.30 -6.13 -1.89
N PRO A 211 -8.15 -6.76 -1.56
CA PRO A 211 -8.07 -7.72 -0.47
C PRO A 211 -8.50 -7.14 0.89
N MET A 212 -8.22 -5.85 1.15
CA MET A 212 -8.68 -5.20 2.38
C MET A 212 -10.20 -4.95 2.40
N ALA A 213 -10.79 -4.65 1.25
CA ALA A 213 -12.25 -4.55 1.13
C ALA A 213 -12.94 -5.91 1.38
N LEU A 214 -12.35 -7.01 0.88
CA LEU A 214 -12.81 -8.37 1.16
C LEU A 214 -12.69 -8.72 2.64
N ALA A 215 -11.58 -8.36 3.30
CA ALA A 215 -11.43 -8.49 4.75
C ALA A 215 -12.50 -7.68 5.52
N GLY A 216 -12.76 -6.46 5.05
CA GLY A 216 -13.74 -5.54 5.63
C GLY A 216 -15.17 -6.07 5.61
N LEU A 217 -15.56 -6.84 4.58
CA LEU A 217 -16.88 -7.46 4.51
C LEU A 217 -17.21 -8.29 5.76
N GLY A 218 -16.25 -9.06 6.28
CA GLY A 218 -16.40 -9.84 7.50
C GLY A 218 -16.50 -8.99 8.77
N MET A 219 -16.06 -7.74 8.72
CA MET A 219 -15.97 -6.82 9.87
C MET A 219 -17.11 -5.80 9.92
N LEU A 220 -17.85 -5.60 8.82
CA LEU A 220 -18.98 -4.68 8.77
C LEU A 220 -20.17 -5.24 9.56
N ARG A 221 -20.71 -4.43 10.49
CA ARG A 221 -21.87 -4.78 11.32
C ARG A 221 -23.19 -4.52 10.61
N SER A 222 -23.27 -3.42 9.84
CA SER A 222 -24.47 -3.04 9.10
C SER A 222 -24.68 -3.94 7.89
N TYR A 223 -25.89 -4.50 7.74
CA TYR A 223 -26.30 -5.28 6.58
C TYR A 223 -26.27 -4.42 5.30
N LEU A 224 -26.76 -3.17 5.37
CA LEU A 224 -26.72 -2.23 4.25
C LEU A 224 -25.28 -1.97 3.79
N ALA A 225 -24.37 -1.61 4.71
CA ALA A 225 -22.97 -1.35 4.37
C ALA A 225 -22.31 -2.57 3.71
N ARG A 226 -22.62 -3.78 4.20
CA ARG A 226 -22.11 -5.04 3.65
C ARG A 226 -22.58 -5.27 2.21
N ASN A 227 -23.86 -5.01 1.93
CA ASN A 227 -24.42 -5.14 0.59
C ASN A 227 -23.90 -4.07 -0.36
N VAL A 228 -23.71 -2.83 0.11
CA VAL A 228 -23.07 -1.76 -0.68
C VAL A 228 -21.66 -2.15 -1.09
N ILE A 229 -20.83 -2.67 -0.16
CA ILE A 229 -19.47 -3.12 -0.50
C ILE A 229 -19.50 -4.32 -1.45
N ARG A 230 -20.42 -5.29 -1.29
CA ARG A 230 -20.58 -6.41 -2.23
C ARG A 230 -20.92 -5.91 -3.64
N LEU A 231 -21.90 -5.02 -3.75
CA LEU A 231 -22.29 -4.45 -5.02
C LEU A 231 -21.13 -3.69 -5.65
N LEU A 232 -20.41 -2.88 -4.86
CA LEU A 232 -19.29 -2.11 -5.34
C LEU A 232 -18.11 -3.00 -5.77
N LEU A 233 -17.89 -4.16 -5.12
CA LEU A 233 -16.88 -5.16 -5.54
C LEU A 233 -17.21 -5.72 -6.94
N VAL A 234 -18.47 -6.05 -7.20
CA VAL A 234 -18.89 -6.50 -8.53
C VAL A 234 -18.77 -5.35 -9.55
N ALA A 235 -19.30 -4.18 -9.21
CA ALA A 235 -19.27 -3.02 -10.08
C ALA A 235 -17.83 -2.57 -10.40
N SER A 236 -16.87 -2.74 -9.47
CA SER A 236 -15.47 -2.34 -9.67
C SER A 236 -14.79 -3.03 -10.85
N LEU A 237 -15.33 -4.16 -11.33
CA LEU A 237 -14.82 -4.84 -12.53
C LEU A 237 -14.84 -3.92 -13.77
N VAL A 238 -15.82 -3.03 -13.86
CA VAL A 238 -15.94 -2.10 -14.99
C VAL A 238 -14.71 -1.14 -15.06
N PRO A 239 -14.44 -0.30 -14.06
CA PRO A 239 -13.27 0.59 -14.12
C PRO A 239 -11.94 -0.19 -14.11
N ILE A 240 -11.87 -1.39 -13.49
CA ILE A 240 -10.69 -2.27 -13.53
C ILE A 240 -10.39 -2.70 -14.96
N VAL A 241 -11.37 -3.15 -15.72
CA VAL A 241 -11.17 -3.59 -17.12
C VAL A 241 -10.85 -2.39 -18.00
N ILE A 242 -11.63 -1.30 -17.93
CA ILE A 242 -11.43 -0.11 -18.76
C ILE A 242 -10.07 0.57 -18.46
N SER A 243 -9.57 0.47 -17.22
CA SER A 243 -8.23 0.99 -16.90
C SER A 243 -7.13 0.41 -17.78
N SER A 244 -7.37 -0.74 -18.42
CA SER A 244 -6.42 -1.48 -19.26
C SER A 244 -5.08 -1.75 -18.56
N ASN A 245 -5.15 -1.93 -17.23
CA ASN A 245 -4.00 -2.05 -16.35
C ASN A 245 -3.66 -3.52 -16.10
N ARG A 246 -2.82 -4.10 -16.98
CA ARG A 246 -2.49 -5.54 -16.96
C ARG A 246 -1.83 -5.98 -15.65
N GLY A 247 -0.97 -5.13 -15.06
CA GLY A 247 -0.33 -5.44 -13.77
C GLY A 247 -1.37 -5.61 -12.66
N LEU A 248 -2.41 -4.76 -12.61
CA LEU A 248 -3.54 -4.91 -11.70
C LEU A 248 -4.27 -6.25 -11.93
N TRP A 249 -4.56 -6.61 -13.19
CA TRP A 249 -5.29 -7.84 -13.50
C TRP A 249 -4.52 -9.08 -13.04
N VAL A 250 -3.20 -9.12 -13.33
CA VAL A 250 -2.32 -10.23 -12.92
C VAL A 250 -2.18 -10.26 -11.39
N GLY A 251 -1.85 -9.13 -10.75
CA GLY A 251 -1.65 -9.07 -9.30
C GLY A 251 -2.90 -9.49 -8.54
N LEU A 252 -4.06 -8.91 -8.90
CA LEU A 252 -5.33 -9.23 -8.24
C LEU A 252 -5.76 -10.68 -8.52
N GLY A 253 -5.61 -11.16 -9.76
CA GLY A 253 -5.91 -12.55 -10.14
C GLY A 253 -5.09 -13.55 -9.33
N VAL A 254 -3.77 -13.39 -9.27
CA VAL A 254 -2.87 -14.25 -8.47
C VAL A 254 -3.23 -14.18 -6.99
N GLY A 255 -3.48 -12.98 -6.44
CA GLY A 255 -3.85 -12.81 -5.04
C GLY A 255 -5.14 -13.52 -4.66
N LEU A 256 -6.18 -13.41 -5.49
CA LEU A 256 -7.47 -14.06 -5.26
C LEU A 256 -7.39 -15.59 -5.40
N VAL A 257 -6.68 -16.09 -6.42
CA VAL A 257 -6.44 -17.53 -6.58
C VAL A 257 -5.67 -18.08 -5.39
N TYR A 258 -4.60 -17.42 -4.98
CA TYR A 258 -3.84 -17.81 -3.79
C TYR A 258 -4.72 -17.88 -2.54
N ALA A 259 -5.54 -16.84 -2.29
CA ALA A 259 -6.43 -16.80 -1.14
C ALA A 259 -7.42 -17.98 -1.14
N ALA A 260 -8.03 -18.29 -2.28
CA ALA A 260 -8.99 -19.38 -2.38
C ALA A 260 -8.33 -20.76 -2.21
N VAL A 261 -7.16 -20.97 -2.79
CA VAL A 261 -6.37 -22.21 -2.58
C VAL A 261 -6.06 -22.39 -1.10
N ARG A 262 -5.60 -21.32 -0.42
CA ARG A 262 -5.32 -21.36 1.03
C ARG A 262 -6.55 -21.70 1.87
N VAL A 263 -7.71 -21.16 1.52
CA VAL A 263 -8.97 -21.44 2.23
C VAL A 263 -9.48 -22.86 1.92
N ALA A 264 -9.33 -23.31 0.68
CA ALA A 264 -9.73 -24.66 0.25
C ALA A 264 -8.88 -25.76 0.92
N LEU A 265 -7.56 -25.57 1.01
CA LEU A 265 -6.65 -26.51 1.69
C LEU A 265 -6.96 -26.68 3.18
N ARG A 266 -7.80 -25.79 3.76
CA ARG A 266 -8.31 -25.87 5.14
C ARG A 266 -9.72 -26.45 5.25
N GLY A 267 -10.16 -27.15 4.23
CA GLY A 267 -11.44 -27.86 4.20
C GLY A 267 -12.63 -27.04 3.70
N ASN A 268 -12.44 -25.78 3.27
CA ASN A 268 -13.52 -24.98 2.70
C ASN A 268 -13.45 -24.93 1.17
N ALA A 269 -13.85 -26.02 0.52
CA ALA A 269 -13.85 -26.12 -0.95
C ALA A 269 -14.80 -25.10 -1.63
N ARG A 270 -15.77 -24.49 -0.89
CA ARG A 270 -16.65 -23.45 -1.44
C ARG A 270 -15.85 -22.24 -1.97
N ALA A 271 -14.66 -22.00 -1.43
CA ALA A 271 -13.78 -20.93 -1.90
C ALA A 271 -13.32 -21.15 -3.35
N LEU A 272 -13.10 -22.40 -3.77
CA LEU A 272 -12.76 -22.72 -5.18
C LEU A 272 -13.95 -22.48 -6.09
N PHE A 273 -15.16 -22.89 -5.69
CA PHE A 273 -16.37 -22.60 -6.46
C PHE A 273 -16.63 -21.09 -6.57
N ALA A 274 -16.34 -20.32 -5.51
CA ALA A 274 -16.46 -18.86 -5.55
C ALA A 274 -15.48 -18.25 -6.57
N ILE A 275 -14.24 -18.75 -6.67
CA ILE A 275 -13.28 -18.30 -7.69
C ILE A 275 -13.74 -18.71 -9.08
N VAL A 276 -14.17 -19.94 -9.29
CA VAL A 276 -14.67 -20.38 -10.62
C VAL A 276 -15.86 -19.50 -11.03
N GLY A 277 -16.81 -19.26 -10.11
CA GLY A 277 -17.92 -18.35 -10.36
C GLY A 277 -17.48 -16.90 -10.64
N PHE A 278 -16.48 -16.40 -9.94
CA PHE A 278 -15.91 -15.08 -10.18
C PHE A 278 -15.24 -15.00 -11.57
N LEU A 279 -14.42 -16.00 -11.93
CA LEU A 279 -13.79 -16.06 -13.26
C LEU A 279 -14.83 -16.17 -14.38
N ALA A 280 -15.89 -16.95 -14.18
CA ALA A 280 -17.01 -17.04 -15.12
C ALA A 280 -17.75 -15.70 -15.24
N LEU A 281 -17.95 -14.96 -14.11
CA LEU A 281 -18.55 -13.64 -14.13
C LEU A 281 -17.65 -12.64 -14.91
N VAL A 282 -16.34 -12.64 -14.65
CA VAL A 282 -15.39 -11.77 -15.37
C VAL A 282 -15.38 -12.11 -16.87
N ALA A 283 -15.30 -13.40 -17.22
CA ALA A 283 -15.37 -13.85 -18.61
C ALA A 283 -16.67 -13.42 -19.26
N GLY A 284 -17.81 -13.65 -18.62
CA GLY A 284 -19.12 -13.22 -19.12
C GLY A 284 -19.23 -11.70 -19.27
N LEU A 285 -18.74 -10.94 -18.29
CA LEU A 285 -18.72 -9.47 -18.38
C LEU A 285 -17.87 -8.99 -19.56
N VAL A 286 -16.70 -9.59 -19.78
CA VAL A 286 -15.82 -9.23 -20.89
C VAL A 286 -16.43 -9.64 -22.23
N THR A 287 -16.90 -10.89 -22.39
CA THR A 287 -17.34 -11.42 -23.69
C THR A 287 -18.74 -10.98 -24.11
N LEU A 288 -19.63 -10.65 -23.16
CA LEU A 288 -21.01 -10.25 -23.42
C LEU A 288 -21.25 -8.74 -23.43
N THR A 289 -20.19 -7.94 -23.24
CA THR A 289 -20.29 -6.47 -23.22
C THR A 289 -19.24 -5.85 -24.12
N PRO A 290 -19.34 -4.54 -24.45
CA PRO A 290 -18.31 -3.82 -25.22
C PRO A 290 -16.91 -3.84 -24.60
N LEU A 291 -16.72 -4.39 -23.39
CA LEU A 291 -15.44 -4.53 -22.73
C LEU A 291 -14.50 -5.50 -23.46
N GLU A 292 -15.04 -6.44 -24.25
CA GLU A 292 -14.24 -7.34 -25.10
C GLU A 292 -13.27 -6.56 -26.00
N LYS A 293 -13.75 -5.49 -26.61
CA LYS A 293 -12.93 -4.65 -27.46
C LYS A 293 -11.73 -4.06 -26.70
N TYR A 294 -11.95 -3.52 -25.50
CA TYR A 294 -10.86 -2.95 -24.70
C TYR A 294 -9.82 -3.99 -24.30
N VAL A 295 -10.24 -5.21 -24.01
CA VAL A 295 -9.35 -6.31 -23.63
C VAL A 295 -8.57 -6.80 -24.85
N SER A 296 -9.26 -7.05 -25.99
CA SER A 296 -8.62 -7.54 -27.21
C SER A 296 -7.66 -6.52 -27.80
N ASP A 297 -8.06 -5.26 -27.93
CA ASP A 297 -7.21 -4.18 -28.42
C ASP A 297 -5.97 -3.99 -27.52
N ARG A 298 -6.16 -4.13 -26.20
CA ARG A 298 -5.06 -4.03 -25.26
C ARG A 298 -4.08 -5.21 -25.33
N LEU A 299 -4.55 -6.40 -25.60
CA LEU A 299 -3.70 -7.59 -25.79
C LEU A 299 -2.98 -7.55 -27.14
N ALA A 300 -3.63 -7.04 -28.19
CA ALA A 300 -3.04 -6.90 -29.51
C ALA A 300 -1.96 -5.82 -29.60
N ASN A 301 -2.10 -4.74 -28.82
CA ASN A 301 -1.17 -3.60 -28.88
C ASN A 301 0.04 -3.80 -27.96
N GLN A 302 1.20 -4.08 -28.57
CA GLN A 302 2.45 -4.41 -27.85
C GLN A 302 3.44 -3.24 -27.70
N HIS A 303 3.27 -2.11 -28.39
CA HIS A 303 4.23 -0.98 -28.36
C HIS A 303 4.56 -0.45 -26.96
N SER A 304 3.60 -0.49 -26.04
CA SER A 304 3.86 -0.10 -24.65
C SER A 304 4.69 -1.13 -23.87
N ASN A 305 4.79 -2.37 -24.35
CA ASN A 305 5.61 -3.42 -23.74
C ASN A 305 7.06 -3.27 -24.19
N GLU A 306 7.30 -3.10 -25.50
CA GLU A 306 8.64 -2.91 -26.07
C GLU A 306 9.38 -1.76 -25.38
N ARG A 307 8.68 -0.62 -25.19
CA ARG A 307 9.26 0.53 -24.45
C ARG A 307 9.60 0.21 -23.00
N ARG A 308 8.73 -0.55 -22.30
CA ARG A 308 9.00 -0.96 -20.91
C ARG A 308 10.13 -1.96 -20.80
N GLU A 309 10.21 -2.88 -21.77
CA GLU A 309 11.27 -3.87 -21.86
C GLU A 309 12.63 -3.18 -22.05
N SER A 310 12.74 -2.28 -23.04
CA SER A 310 13.95 -1.48 -23.26
C SER A 310 14.37 -0.68 -22.01
N LEU A 311 13.44 0.00 -21.32
CA LEU A 311 13.75 0.70 -20.08
C LEU A 311 14.15 -0.26 -18.94
N GLY A 312 13.58 -1.45 -18.90
CA GLY A 312 13.96 -2.51 -17.97
C GLY A 312 15.37 -3.02 -18.22
N GLU A 313 15.73 -3.28 -19.49
CA GLU A 313 17.07 -3.69 -19.92
C GLU A 313 18.09 -2.63 -19.60
N GLN A 314 17.81 -1.35 -19.90
CA GLN A 314 18.68 -0.22 -19.53
C GLN A 314 18.87 -0.12 -18.01
N ALA A 315 17.82 -0.39 -17.20
CA ALA A 315 17.92 -0.39 -15.75
C ALA A 315 18.80 -1.54 -15.23
N VAL A 316 18.69 -2.73 -15.82
CA VAL A 316 19.55 -3.87 -15.49
C VAL A 316 21.01 -3.56 -15.87
N GLN A 317 21.24 -3.09 -17.10
CA GLN A 317 22.57 -2.75 -17.56
C GLN A 317 23.19 -1.66 -16.68
N GLY A 318 22.47 -0.57 -16.41
CA GLY A 318 22.96 0.49 -15.52
C GLY A 318 23.25 0.01 -14.09
N THR A 319 22.51 -1.01 -13.61
CA THR A 319 22.82 -1.64 -12.32
C THR A 319 24.15 -2.40 -12.37
N LEU A 320 24.44 -3.07 -13.50
CA LEU A 320 25.70 -3.79 -13.68
C LEU A 320 26.88 -2.84 -13.87
N ASP A 321 26.66 -1.67 -14.46
CA ASP A 321 27.69 -0.62 -14.63
C ASP A 321 28.05 0.06 -13.30
N ALA A 322 27.10 0.13 -12.33
CA ALA A 322 27.31 0.70 -11.01
C ALA A 322 26.80 -0.25 -9.89
N PRO A 323 27.40 -1.45 -9.71
CA PRO A 323 26.80 -2.53 -8.96
C PRO A 323 26.71 -2.29 -7.45
N LEU A 324 27.57 -1.45 -6.87
CA LEU A 324 27.56 -1.21 -5.42
C LEU A 324 26.53 -0.17 -5.01
N PHE A 325 26.65 1.05 -5.49
CA PHE A 325 25.83 2.18 -5.03
C PHE A 325 24.76 2.60 -6.04
N GLY A 326 24.76 2.03 -7.24
CA GLY A 326 23.88 2.47 -8.31
C GLY A 326 24.18 3.91 -8.73
N HIS A 327 23.15 4.61 -9.19
CA HIS A 327 23.25 5.97 -9.73
C HIS A 327 22.61 7.05 -8.81
N GLY A 328 22.27 6.71 -7.57
CA GLY A 328 21.60 7.60 -6.61
C GLY A 328 20.13 7.89 -6.92
N GLY A 329 19.68 7.67 -8.15
CA GLY A 329 18.31 7.92 -8.59
C GLY A 329 18.13 7.65 -10.08
N PRO A 330 16.89 7.69 -10.61
CA PRO A 330 16.60 7.53 -12.03
C PRO A 330 17.33 8.55 -12.90
N ARG A 331 17.56 8.17 -14.16
CA ARG A 331 18.17 9.02 -15.19
C ARG A 331 17.32 9.02 -16.46
N GLU A 332 17.41 10.11 -17.22
CA GLU A 332 16.81 10.17 -18.56
C GLU A 332 17.44 9.11 -19.47
N SER A 333 16.61 8.45 -20.29
CA SER A 333 17.10 7.53 -21.29
C SER A 333 17.71 8.28 -22.46
N GLN A 334 18.93 7.94 -22.83
CA GLN A 334 19.58 8.48 -24.04
C GLN A 334 19.10 7.81 -25.32
N GLU A 335 18.65 6.55 -25.23
CA GLU A 335 18.19 5.75 -26.37
C GLU A 335 16.73 6.00 -26.74
N THR A 336 15.92 6.44 -25.79
CA THR A 336 14.49 6.63 -25.96
C THR A 336 14.09 8.07 -25.55
N PRO A 337 14.27 9.06 -26.43
CA PRO A 337 13.91 10.45 -26.17
C PRO A 337 12.43 10.55 -25.77
N ASN A 338 12.11 11.41 -24.81
CA ASN A 338 10.76 11.60 -24.24
C ASN A 338 10.16 10.34 -23.56
N ALA A 339 10.97 9.31 -23.30
CA ALA A 339 10.56 8.21 -22.45
C ALA A 339 10.60 8.64 -20.95
N PRO A 340 9.85 7.96 -20.10
CA PRO A 340 10.06 8.05 -18.66
C PRO A 340 11.51 7.70 -18.27
N GLU A 341 11.96 8.24 -17.14
CA GLU A 341 13.32 7.97 -16.64
C GLU A 341 13.57 6.46 -16.44
N ILE A 342 14.81 6.03 -16.67
CA ILE A 342 15.26 4.64 -16.46
C ILE A 342 15.01 4.25 -15.00
N GLY A 343 14.41 3.06 -14.81
CA GLY A 343 14.07 2.51 -13.49
C GLY A 343 12.66 2.84 -13.00
N THR A 344 11.92 3.80 -13.60
CA THR A 344 10.60 4.21 -13.09
C THR A 344 9.45 3.27 -13.47
N HIS A 345 9.69 2.26 -14.30
CA HIS A 345 8.64 1.31 -14.77
C HIS A 345 8.51 0.03 -13.95
N GLY A 346 9.05 0.01 -12.75
CA GLY A 346 8.95 -1.04 -11.76
C GLY A 346 9.86 -0.71 -10.58
N HIS A 347 9.33 -0.89 -9.39
CA HIS A 347 10.06 -0.49 -8.17
C HIS A 347 11.35 -1.30 -7.95
N VAL A 348 11.37 -2.56 -8.40
CA VAL A 348 12.59 -3.40 -8.40
C VAL A 348 13.68 -2.76 -9.26
N TYR A 349 13.34 -2.32 -10.46
CA TYR A 349 14.28 -1.65 -11.37
C TYR A 349 14.74 -0.29 -10.83
N LEU A 350 13.80 0.45 -10.20
CA LEU A 350 14.10 1.72 -9.54
C LEU A 350 15.15 1.54 -8.44
N VAL A 351 14.94 0.57 -7.55
CA VAL A 351 15.84 0.32 -6.42
C VAL A 351 17.18 -0.22 -6.89
N ALA A 352 17.20 -1.15 -7.84
CA ALA A 352 18.42 -1.74 -8.38
C ALA A 352 19.27 -0.68 -9.08
N PHE A 353 18.69 0.08 -10.00
CA PHE A 353 19.39 1.15 -10.74
C PHE A 353 19.89 2.27 -9.81
N SER A 354 19.06 2.68 -8.84
CA SER A 354 19.38 3.80 -7.97
C SER A 354 20.36 3.44 -6.86
N HIS A 355 20.29 2.21 -6.32
CA HIS A 355 21.00 1.84 -5.09
C HIS A 355 21.87 0.59 -5.22
N GLY A 356 22.02 0.05 -6.44
CA GLY A 356 22.88 -1.11 -6.74
C GLY A 356 22.36 -2.43 -6.16
N ILE A 357 23.21 -3.46 -6.29
CA ILE A 357 22.89 -4.83 -5.86
C ILE A 357 22.63 -4.94 -4.33
N PRO A 358 23.43 -4.33 -3.44
CA PRO A 358 23.13 -4.38 -2.02
C PRO A 358 21.80 -3.70 -1.67
N GLY A 359 21.48 -2.57 -2.33
CA GLY A 359 20.22 -1.86 -2.12
C GLY A 359 19.02 -2.73 -2.43
N ILE A 360 18.99 -3.38 -3.61
CA ILE A 360 17.90 -4.27 -3.99
C ILE A 360 17.86 -5.55 -3.15
N ALA A 361 19.02 -6.08 -2.73
CA ALA A 361 19.09 -7.26 -1.87
C ALA A 361 18.46 -6.99 -0.48
N PHE A 362 18.79 -5.86 0.16
CA PHE A 362 18.20 -5.46 1.43
C PHE A 362 16.70 -5.16 1.31
N PHE A 363 16.30 -4.45 0.24
CA PHE A 363 14.90 -4.13 -0.03
C PHE A 363 14.06 -5.41 -0.22
N LEU A 364 14.44 -6.28 -1.15
CA LEU A 364 13.72 -7.53 -1.40
C LEU A 364 13.81 -8.48 -0.20
N GLY A 365 14.96 -8.53 0.49
CA GLY A 365 15.14 -9.33 1.69
C GLY A 365 14.13 -8.97 2.78
N TRP A 366 13.87 -7.68 3.00
CA TRP A 366 12.83 -7.22 3.92
C TRP A 366 11.43 -7.68 3.51
N TRP A 367 11.06 -7.49 2.24
CA TRP A 367 9.72 -7.86 1.78
C TRP A 367 9.49 -9.37 1.72
N LEU A 368 10.51 -10.15 1.36
CA LEU A 368 10.47 -11.61 1.44
C LEU A 368 10.30 -12.08 2.88
N LEU A 369 11.04 -11.48 3.83
CA LEU A 369 10.88 -11.78 5.25
C LEU A 369 9.45 -11.45 5.72
N ALA A 370 8.90 -10.29 5.35
CA ALA A 370 7.54 -9.90 5.66
C ALA A 370 6.52 -10.90 5.10
N LEU A 371 6.70 -11.33 3.84
CA LEU A 371 5.85 -12.32 3.20
C LEU A 371 5.92 -13.68 3.90
N VAL A 372 7.13 -14.19 4.21
CA VAL A 372 7.32 -15.45 4.93
C VAL A 372 6.70 -15.36 6.33
N ARG A 373 6.95 -14.28 7.07
CA ARG A 373 6.40 -14.11 8.42
C ARG A 373 4.87 -14.09 8.43
N THR A 374 4.25 -13.40 7.48
CA THR A 374 2.79 -13.28 7.38
C THR A 374 2.10 -14.49 6.77
N SER A 375 2.85 -15.41 6.13
CA SER A 375 2.29 -16.64 5.52
C SER A 375 1.59 -17.57 6.52
N ARG A 376 1.88 -17.44 7.80
CA ARG A 376 1.22 -18.19 8.88
C ARG A 376 -0.23 -17.76 9.11
N GLY A 377 -0.58 -16.54 8.71
CA GLY A 377 -1.96 -16.05 8.72
C GLY A 377 -2.86 -16.85 7.77
N ALA A 378 -3.77 -17.62 8.33
CA ALA A 378 -4.41 -18.68 7.60
C ALA A 378 -5.79 -18.36 7.07
N THR A 379 -6.55 -17.56 7.79
CA THR A 379 -7.95 -17.19 7.50
C THR A 379 -8.22 -15.78 7.99
N GLY A 380 -9.32 -15.20 7.52
CA GLY A 380 -9.74 -13.87 7.96
C GLY A 380 -8.77 -12.75 7.63
N PRO A 381 -8.71 -11.69 8.44
CA PRO A 381 -7.87 -10.52 8.18
C PRO A 381 -6.38 -10.81 8.00
N PRO A 382 -5.72 -11.71 8.77
CA PRO A 382 -4.32 -12.06 8.55
C PRO A 382 -4.03 -12.62 7.16
N LEU A 383 -4.93 -13.47 6.62
CA LEU A 383 -4.82 -13.98 5.24
C LEU A 383 -4.85 -12.82 4.23
N TRP A 384 -5.79 -11.91 4.38
CA TRP A 384 -5.93 -10.79 3.44
C TRP A 384 -4.76 -9.81 3.54
N CYS A 385 -4.21 -9.58 4.73
CA CYS A 385 -2.95 -8.82 4.88
C CYS A 385 -1.79 -9.50 4.14
N HIS A 386 -1.66 -10.83 4.23
CA HIS A 386 -0.66 -11.58 3.49
C HIS A 386 -0.86 -11.48 1.98
N VAL A 387 -2.12 -11.56 1.51
CA VAL A 387 -2.46 -11.37 0.08
C VAL A 387 -2.06 -9.99 -0.43
N VAL A 388 -2.25 -8.93 0.37
CA VAL A 388 -1.77 -7.57 0.00
C VAL A 388 -0.27 -7.58 -0.22
N LEU A 389 0.51 -8.20 0.67
CA LEU A 389 1.97 -8.26 0.51
C LEU A 389 2.38 -9.08 -0.72
N LEU A 390 1.68 -10.18 -0.98
CA LEU A 390 1.92 -11.00 -2.17
C LEU A 390 1.66 -10.21 -3.45
N VAL A 391 0.50 -9.54 -3.54
CA VAL A 391 0.13 -8.70 -4.69
C VAL A 391 1.15 -7.57 -4.86
N GLY A 392 1.50 -6.87 -3.77
CA GLY A 392 2.47 -5.78 -3.82
C GLY A 392 3.86 -6.22 -4.27
N MET A 393 4.31 -7.41 -3.87
CA MET A 393 5.58 -7.95 -4.37
C MET A 393 5.55 -8.27 -5.86
N LEU A 394 4.42 -8.71 -6.41
CA LEU A 394 4.24 -8.86 -7.85
C LEU A 394 4.23 -7.49 -8.55
N GLU A 395 3.58 -6.50 -7.95
CA GLU A 395 3.49 -5.14 -8.48
C GLU A 395 4.83 -4.41 -8.51
N PHE A 396 5.82 -4.81 -7.68
CA PHE A 396 7.18 -4.26 -7.75
C PHE A 396 7.82 -4.37 -9.14
N PHE A 397 7.42 -5.32 -9.95
CA PHE A 397 7.93 -5.50 -11.31
C PHE A 397 7.23 -4.63 -12.35
N TYR A 398 6.07 -4.05 -12.03
CA TYR A 398 5.23 -3.35 -13.00
C TYR A 398 5.00 -1.88 -12.69
N TYR A 399 5.12 -1.49 -11.40
CA TYR A 399 4.80 -0.14 -10.93
C TYR A 399 5.91 0.46 -10.10
N ASP A 400 6.04 1.78 -10.17
CA ASP A 400 6.62 2.56 -9.07
C ASP A 400 5.62 2.55 -7.91
N MET A 401 6.07 2.07 -6.76
CA MET A 401 5.20 1.88 -5.59
C MET A 401 5.05 3.13 -4.74
N MET A 402 5.63 4.25 -5.16
CA MET A 402 5.58 5.50 -4.40
C MET A 402 4.54 6.48 -4.97
N PRO A 403 3.91 7.25 -4.09
CA PRO A 403 3.98 7.16 -2.63
C PRO A 403 3.03 6.12 -2.04
N THR A 404 1.92 5.80 -2.72
CA THR A 404 0.73 5.16 -2.13
C THR A 404 0.94 3.69 -1.76
N GLN A 405 1.37 2.88 -2.70
CA GLN A 405 1.42 1.41 -2.54
C GLN A 405 2.41 0.98 -1.47
N LEU A 406 3.60 1.59 -1.43
CA LEU A 406 4.63 1.29 -0.44
C LEU A 406 4.14 1.56 0.99
N HIS A 407 3.47 2.70 1.20
CA HIS A 407 2.91 3.05 2.50
C HIS A 407 1.77 2.13 2.90
N LEU A 408 0.89 1.76 1.97
CA LEU A 408 -0.15 0.74 2.19
C LEU A 408 0.45 -0.59 2.63
N MET A 409 1.46 -1.08 1.91
CA MET A 409 2.15 -2.32 2.24
C MET A 409 2.80 -2.26 3.63
N MET A 410 3.44 -1.15 3.99
CA MET A 410 4.06 -0.96 5.31
C MET A 410 3.03 -0.96 6.44
N VAL A 411 1.90 -0.27 6.27
CA VAL A 411 0.81 -0.27 7.26
C VAL A 411 0.21 -1.66 7.42
N VAL A 412 -0.03 -2.37 6.31
CA VAL A 412 -0.61 -3.72 6.32
C VAL A 412 0.38 -4.73 6.89
N ALA A 413 1.68 -4.64 6.56
CA ALA A 413 2.73 -5.48 7.14
C ALA A 413 2.83 -5.29 8.66
N ALA A 414 2.84 -4.04 9.12
CA ALA A 414 2.87 -3.72 10.56
C ALA A 414 1.66 -4.27 11.30
N LEU A 415 0.47 -4.14 10.70
CA LEU A 415 -0.77 -4.67 11.24
C LEU A 415 -0.71 -6.21 11.35
N ALA A 416 -0.33 -6.89 10.26
CA ALA A 416 -0.22 -8.34 10.22
C ALA A 416 0.79 -8.85 11.25
N TRP A 417 1.94 -8.21 11.34
CA TRP A 417 3.01 -8.60 12.27
C TRP A 417 2.57 -8.47 13.73
N ARG A 418 1.95 -7.33 14.07
CA ARG A 418 1.40 -7.07 15.41
C ARG A 418 0.33 -8.10 15.81
N GLU A 419 -0.58 -8.43 14.90
CA GLU A 419 -1.65 -9.39 15.20
C GLU A 419 -1.11 -10.83 15.33
N LEU A 420 -0.11 -11.21 14.52
CA LEU A 420 0.54 -12.51 14.63
C LEU A 420 1.32 -12.68 15.94
N GLU A 421 2.09 -11.67 16.36
CA GLU A 421 2.80 -11.72 17.64
C GLU A 421 1.86 -11.80 18.83
N ALA A 422 0.72 -11.13 18.75
CA ALA A 422 -0.28 -11.22 19.82
C ALA A 422 -0.97 -12.59 19.86
N ALA A 423 -1.18 -13.24 18.72
CA ALA A 423 -1.71 -14.61 18.66
C ALA A 423 -0.69 -15.61 19.22
N GLU A 424 0.58 -15.51 18.81
CA GLU A 424 1.68 -16.35 19.33
C GLU A 424 1.88 -16.17 20.85
N ALA A 425 1.68 -14.98 21.39
CA ALA A 425 1.76 -14.73 22.83
C ALA A 425 0.61 -15.42 23.59
N ALA A 426 -0.62 -15.30 23.07
CA ALA A 426 -1.79 -15.96 23.67
C ALA A 426 -1.67 -17.50 23.65
N GLU A 427 -1.16 -18.09 22.55
CA GLU A 427 -0.92 -19.53 22.46
C GLU A 427 0.10 -20.02 23.51
N ARG A 428 1.16 -19.22 23.75
CA ARG A 428 2.16 -19.56 24.77
C ARG A 428 1.61 -19.51 26.19
N GLU A 429 0.78 -18.50 26.50
CA GLU A 429 0.13 -18.38 27.81
C GLU A 429 -0.76 -19.59 28.06
N THR A 430 -1.59 -20.00 27.09
CA THR A 430 -2.46 -21.18 27.19
C THR A 430 -1.65 -22.48 27.41
N ALA A 431 -0.54 -22.65 26.68
CA ALA A 431 0.32 -23.85 26.83
C ALA A 431 1.02 -23.91 28.20
N VAL A 432 1.36 -22.76 28.79
CA VAL A 432 1.94 -22.71 30.15
C VAL A 432 0.89 -23.08 31.19
N ASP A 433 -0.34 -22.56 31.08
CA ASP A 433 -1.43 -22.89 32.00
C ASP A 433 -1.80 -24.39 31.95
N GLU A 434 -1.87 -24.99 30.74
CA GLU A 434 -2.12 -26.43 30.58
C GLU A 434 -1.01 -27.31 31.22
N THR A 435 0.24 -26.85 31.12
CA THR A 435 1.38 -27.57 31.75
C THR A 435 1.40 -27.43 33.28
N ALA A 436 0.91 -26.29 33.81
CA ALA A 436 0.80 -26.05 35.25
C ALA A 436 -0.34 -26.85 35.92
N GLU A 437 -1.43 -27.13 35.16
CA GLU A 437 -2.58 -27.92 35.64
C GLU A 437 -2.42 -29.43 35.48
N ALA A 438 -1.37 -29.89 34.77
CA ALA A 438 -1.13 -31.32 34.60
C ALA A 438 -0.82 -31.98 35.96
N PRO A 439 -1.59 -33.00 36.40
CA PRO A 439 -1.33 -33.66 37.69
C PRO A 439 0.07 -34.28 37.67
N PRO A 440 0.79 -34.27 38.83
CA PRO A 440 2.12 -34.87 38.90
C PRO A 440 2.04 -36.32 38.51
N LEU A 441 2.90 -36.73 37.56
CA LEU A 441 3.04 -38.12 37.16
C LEU A 441 3.38 -38.93 38.41
N LEU A 442 2.42 -39.70 38.89
CA LEU A 442 2.67 -40.71 39.93
C LEU A 442 3.67 -41.73 39.36
N VAL A 443 4.95 -41.52 39.67
CA VAL A 443 5.99 -42.52 39.46
C VAL A 443 5.65 -43.68 40.38
N ARG A 444 5.21 -44.82 39.82
CA ARG A 444 5.09 -46.10 40.52
C ARG A 444 6.41 -46.85 40.46
#